data_e14de8221d38bac784fd20716289e4e4
#
_entry.id   e14de8221d38bac784fd20716289e4e4
#
_cell.length_a   1.000
_cell.length_b   1.000
_cell.length_c   1.000
_cell.angle_alpha   90.00
_cell.angle_beta   90.00
_cell.angle_gamma   90.00
#
_symmetry.space_group_name_H-M   'P 1'
#
loop_
_entity.id
_entity.type
_entity.pdbx_description
1 polymer ?
#
loop_
_entity_poly.entity_id
_entity_poly.type
_entity_poly.pdbx_seq_one_letter_code
_entity_poly.pdbx_strand_id
1 'polypeptide(L)'
;VNTGKDLSKKSVVNIRYILGFERVVKKAIENFEKMGLKPVIYRAAVSVLTKRQHYKIGYCGAVANKQYEYDHKDDQAIFMDKKYLERKLEVMQTTYEHYKKEAAGFAGPACIDMFGEEPFEPVAKETVAKLSESQEEMILQYDSRQSQMVNRYIKGEERSFTIIAYPVPEIGEKYEEIFDEIIRINTLDAKVYEKVQQTLIDALDQGEYVHILGTNGNRTDLNVQLHPLNDPAKETIFENCVADVNIPVGEVFTSPVLEGTNGVLHVSKVYLNELQYRDRRRHILKWHGIRV
;
A
#
# COMPACT_ATOMS: atom_id res chain seq x y z
N VAL A 1 9.15 10.62 2.13
CA VAL A 1 9.32 10.44 3.55
C VAL A 1 9.47 11.76 4.25
N ASN A 2 8.62 12.04 5.11
CA ASN A 2 8.50 13.24 5.90
C ASN A 2 9.82 13.79 6.43
N THR A 3 10.34 14.70 5.69
CA THR A 3 11.36 15.63 6.13
C THR A 3 10.82 16.36 7.35
N GLY A 4 11.47 16.19 8.47
CA GLY A 4 11.11 16.85 9.72
C GLY A 4 10.53 15.99 10.83
N LYS A 5 10.27 14.69 10.58
CA LYS A 5 9.92 13.78 11.71
C LYS A 5 11.13 13.48 12.56
N ASP A 6 10.99 13.70 13.86
CA ASP A 6 11.99 13.29 14.83
C ASP A 6 11.94 11.76 15.06
N LEU A 7 12.82 11.05 14.38
CA LEU A 7 12.99 9.61 14.55
C LEU A 7 14.01 9.23 15.65
N SER A 8 14.56 10.19 16.39
CA SER A 8 15.57 9.93 17.41
C SER A 8 15.10 9.00 18.54
N LYS A 9 13.79 8.94 18.78
CA LYS A 9 13.18 8.05 19.77
C LYS A 9 12.86 6.65 19.22
N LYS A 10 13.10 6.42 17.95
CA LYS A 10 12.79 5.15 17.29
C LYS A 10 13.97 4.21 17.40
N SER A 11 13.68 2.95 17.66
CA SER A 11 14.69 1.92 17.93
C SER A 11 14.57 0.68 17.08
N VAL A 12 13.43 0.50 16.39
CA VAL A 12 13.14 -0.73 15.63
C VAL A 12 12.62 -0.38 14.25
N VAL A 13 13.16 -1.05 13.24
CA VAL A 13 12.64 -1.03 11.85
C VAL A 13 12.24 -2.43 11.43
N ASN A 14 11.11 -2.55 10.75
CA ASN A 14 10.63 -3.82 10.20
C ASN A 14 11.02 -3.92 8.73
N ILE A 15 11.89 -4.87 8.38
CA ILE A 15 12.24 -5.16 6.99
C ILE A 15 11.35 -6.30 6.49
N ARG A 16 10.61 -6.03 5.43
CA ARG A 16 9.76 -7.00 4.74
C ARG A 16 10.31 -7.21 3.34
N TYR A 17 10.50 -8.46 2.94
CA TYR A 17 11.09 -8.75 1.64
C TYR A 17 10.65 -10.10 1.10
N ILE A 18 10.86 -10.28 -0.18
CA ILE A 18 10.56 -11.48 -0.93
C ILE A 18 11.84 -12.27 -1.16
N LEU A 19 11.70 -13.58 -1.30
CA LEU A 19 12.83 -14.49 -1.60
C LEU A 19 13.60 -14.00 -2.83
N GLY A 20 14.93 -14.01 -2.74
CA GLY A 20 15.83 -13.55 -3.80
C GLY A 20 16.48 -12.20 -3.53
N PHE A 21 15.94 -11.41 -2.59
CA PHE A 21 16.47 -10.08 -2.26
C PHE A 21 17.38 -10.04 -1.03
N GLU A 22 17.90 -11.19 -0.59
CA GLU A 22 18.71 -11.30 0.63
C GLU A 22 19.97 -10.43 0.62
N ARG A 23 20.58 -10.20 -0.55
CA ARG A 23 21.74 -9.32 -0.68
C ARG A 23 21.38 -7.86 -0.41
N VAL A 24 20.23 -7.40 -0.92
CA VAL A 24 19.71 -6.05 -0.68
C VAL A 24 19.35 -5.89 0.80
N VAL A 25 18.67 -6.90 1.37
CA VAL A 25 18.29 -6.93 2.80
C VAL A 25 19.52 -6.85 3.70
N LYS A 26 20.58 -7.59 3.40
CA LYS A 26 21.84 -7.53 4.16
C LYS A 26 22.39 -6.10 4.20
N LYS A 27 22.36 -5.41 3.05
CA LYS A 27 22.81 -4.02 2.98
C LYS A 27 21.89 -3.06 3.72
N ALA A 28 20.58 -3.28 3.66
CA ALA A 28 19.60 -2.52 4.41
C ALA A 28 19.81 -2.66 5.93
N ILE A 29 20.07 -3.89 6.42
CA ILE A 29 20.41 -4.15 7.84
C ILE A 29 21.59 -3.29 8.26
N GLU A 30 22.72 -3.37 7.55
CA GLU A 30 23.93 -2.61 7.84
C GLU A 30 23.67 -1.10 7.90
N ASN A 31 22.81 -0.58 7.02
CA ASN A 31 22.49 0.83 6.98
C ASN A 31 21.56 1.25 8.12
N PHE A 32 20.56 0.45 8.47
CA PHE A 32 19.67 0.73 9.59
C PHE A 32 20.41 0.65 10.93
N GLU A 33 21.34 -0.30 11.09
CA GLU A 33 22.19 -0.38 12.29
C GLU A 33 23.06 0.87 12.46
N LYS A 34 23.63 1.42 11.36
CA LYS A 34 24.34 2.70 11.36
C LYS A 34 23.47 3.88 11.78
N MET A 35 22.17 3.80 11.51
CA MET A 35 21.17 4.79 11.95
C MET A 35 20.73 4.59 13.42
N GLY A 36 21.25 3.57 14.12
CA GLY A 36 20.86 3.23 15.47
C GLY A 36 19.56 2.45 15.58
N LEU A 37 19.05 1.93 14.47
CA LEU A 37 17.83 1.13 14.44
C LEU A 37 18.15 -0.37 14.46
N LYS A 38 17.38 -1.11 15.25
CA LYS A 38 17.43 -2.58 15.29
C LYS A 38 16.50 -3.17 14.23
N PRO A 39 17.03 -3.84 13.18
CA PRO A 39 16.20 -4.46 12.19
C PRO A 39 15.49 -5.69 12.73
N VAL A 40 14.19 -5.78 12.45
CA VAL A 40 13.39 -7.00 12.60
C VAL A 40 12.98 -7.45 11.20
N ILE A 41 13.36 -8.66 10.83
CA ILE A 41 13.24 -9.13 9.46
C ILE A 41 12.05 -10.06 9.36
N TYR A 42 11.16 -9.77 8.44
CA TYR A 42 10.09 -10.67 8.05
C TYR A 42 10.33 -11.13 6.62
N ARG A 43 10.53 -12.42 6.49
CA ARG A 43 10.49 -13.08 5.20
C ARG A 43 9.10 -13.64 5.00
N ALA A 44 8.43 -13.16 3.98
CA ALA A 44 7.09 -13.58 3.69
C ALA A 44 7.07 -14.59 2.54
N ALA A 45 6.21 -15.61 2.67
CA ALA A 45 5.58 -16.19 1.50
C ALA A 45 4.56 -15.16 1.00
N VAL A 46 4.65 -14.77 -0.26
CA VAL A 46 3.74 -13.76 -0.82
C VAL A 46 2.36 -14.36 -0.95
N SER A 47 1.39 -13.73 -0.32
CA SER A 47 0.01 -13.92 -0.71
C SER A 47 -0.32 -12.94 -1.82
N VAL A 48 -0.57 -13.46 -3.00
CA VAL A 48 -0.98 -12.68 -4.18
C VAL A 48 -2.34 -12.01 -4.01
N LEU A 49 -3.17 -12.47 -3.08
CA LEU A 49 -4.54 -11.98 -2.92
C LEU A 49 -4.69 -10.81 -1.97
N THR A 50 -3.79 -10.65 -1.03
CA THR A 50 -4.03 -9.71 0.06
C THR A 50 -2.98 -8.62 0.17
N LYS A 51 -1.92 -8.66 -0.63
CA LYS A 51 -0.67 -7.88 -0.40
C LYS A 51 -0.19 -7.95 1.06
N ARG A 52 -0.89 -8.72 1.89
CA ARG A 52 -0.52 -9.02 3.26
C ARG A 52 0.44 -10.19 3.17
N GLN A 53 1.67 -9.91 3.49
CA GLN A 53 2.65 -10.94 3.70
C GLN A 53 2.13 -11.86 4.79
N HIS A 54 1.65 -13.05 4.43
CA HIS A 54 1.31 -14.09 5.39
C HIS A 54 2.61 -14.66 5.96
N TYR A 55 2.90 -14.29 7.18
CA TYR A 55 4.06 -14.77 7.92
C TYR A 55 3.85 -16.24 8.30
N LYS A 56 4.09 -17.15 7.39
CA LYS A 56 4.26 -18.56 7.73
C LYS A 56 5.73 -18.78 8.05
N ILE A 57 6.08 -18.62 9.32
CA ILE A 57 7.38 -19.03 9.83
C ILE A 57 7.59 -20.51 9.47
N GLY A 58 8.61 -20.82 8.69
CA GLY A 58 9.01 -22.19 8.39
C GLY A 58 8.77 -22.70 6.97
N TYR A 59 8.09 -21.98 6.09
CA TYR A 59 7.93 -22.39 4.69
C TYR A 59 8.89 -21.62 3.78
N CYS A 60 10.00 -22.25 3.44
CA CYS A 60 10.87 -21.78 2.38
C CYS A 60 10.50 -22.52 1.10
N GLY A 61 10.12 -21.81 0.05
CA GLY A 61 10.10 -22.34 -1.31
C GLY A 61 8.79 -22.94 -1.83
N ALA A 62 7.67 -22.81 -1.13
CA ALA A 62 6.39 -23.10 -1.76
C ALA A 62 5.99 -21.94 -2.66
N VAL A 63 5.80 -22.20 -3.94
CA VAL A 63 5.12 -21.26 -4.84
C VAL A 63 3.67 -21.14 -4.37
N ALA A 64 3.19 -19.91 -4.18
CA ALA A 64 1.81 -19.67 -3.80
C ALA A 64 0.86 -20.26 -4.86
N ASN A 65 -0.10 -21.07 -4.42
CA ASN A 65 -1.17 -21.51 -5.31
C ASN A 65 -2.23 -20.41 -5.35
N LYS A 66 -2.16 -19.57 -6.38
CA LYS A 66 -3.04 -18.41 -6.56
C LYS A 66 -4.52 -18.78 -6.55
N GLN A 67 -4.89 -19.92 -7.15
CA GLN A 67 -6.29 -20.39 -7.14
C GLN A 67 -6.73 -20.83 -5.74
N TYR A 68 -5.88 -21.55 -5.02
CA TYR A 68 -6.16 -21.95 -3.65
C TYR A 68 -6.37 -20.73 -2.73
N GLU A 69 -5.51 -19.73 -2.83
CA GLU A 69 -5.66 -18.52 -2.03
C GLU A 69 -6.93 -17.74 -2.38
N TYR A 70 -7.31 -17.69 -3.66
CA TYR A 70 -8.56 -17.09 -4.08
C TYR A 70 -9.77 -17.84 -3.53
N ASP A 71 -9.75 -19.17 -3.57
CA ASP A 71 -10.85 -20.00 -3.08
C ASP A 71 -11.04 -19.85 -1.56
N HIS A 72 -9.98 -19.60 -0.81
CA HIS A 72 -9.97 -19.56 0.66
C HIS A 72 -9.86 -18.14 1.26
N LYS A 73 -9.96 -17.10 0.45
CA LYS A 73 -9.82 -15.72 0.92
C LYS A 73 -10.85 -15.29 1.96
N ASP A 74 -12.04 -15.87 1.90
CA ASP A 74 -13.19 -15.53 2.75
C ASP A 74 -13.57 -16.65 3.71
N ASP A 75 -12.72 -17.66 3.94
CA ASP A 75 -12.99 -18.80 4.84
C ASP A 75 -13.36 -18.38 6.26
N GLN A 76 -12.91 -17.21 6.71
CA GLN A 76 -13.33 -16.67 8.00
C GLN A 76 -14.86 -16.48 8.09
N ALA A 77 -15.58 -16.37 6.97
CA ALA A 77 -17.02 -16.26 6.94
C ALA A 77 -17.72 -17.43 7.66
N ILE A 78 -17.08 -18.60 7.70
CA ILE A 78 -17.63 -19.83 8.31
C ILE A 78 -17.82 -19.68 9.84
N PHE A 79 -16.96 -18.87 10.49
CA PHE A 79 -16.93 -18.76 11.96
C PHE A 79 -16.93 -17.32 12.47
N MET A 80 -16.90 -16.32 11.57
CA MET A 80 -16.80 -14.94 11.96
C MET A 80 -18.14 -14.40 12.46
N ASP A 81 -18.14 -13.97 13.70
CA ASP A 81 -19.21 -13.21 14.32
C ASP A 81 -18.68 -12.01 15.10
N LYS A 82 -19.56 -11.22 15.68
CA LYS A 82 -19.20 -10.06 16.49
C LYS A 82 -18.29 -10.43 17.67
N LYS A 83 -18.52 -11.56 18.33
CA LYS A 83 -17.73 -12.00 19.49
C LYS A 83 -16.30 -12.33 19.09
N TYR A 84 -16.13 -12.99 17.94
CA TYR A 84 -14.82 -13.29 17.38
C TYR A 84 -14.02 -12.02 17.10
N LEU A 85 -14.62 -11.02 16.46
CA LEU A 85 -13.94 -9.76 16.14
C LEU A 85 -13.63 -8.93 17.40
N GLU A 86 -14.55 -8.85 18.35
CA GLU A 86 -14.30 -8.20 19.65
C GLU A 86 -13.14 -8.88 20.40
N ARG A 87 -13.08 -10.22 20.39
CA ARG A 87 -11.98 -10.95 21.00
C ARG A 87 -10.64 -10.67 20.33
N LYS A 88 -10.62 -10.55 19.01
CA LYS A 88 -9.40 -10.14 18.28
C LYS A 88 -8.92 -8.75 18.71
N LEU A 89 -9.83 -7.80 18.83
CA LEU A 89 -9.50 -6.44 19.29
C LEU A 89 -8.99 -6.43 20.74
N GLU A 90 -9.63 -7.19 21.63
CA GLU A 90 -9.21 -7.32 23.03
C GLU A 90 -7.78 -7.88 23.14
N VAL A 91 -7.48 -8.96 22.41
CA VAL A 91 -6.13 -9.54 22.38
C VAL A 91 -5.11 -8.53 21.86
N MET A 92 -5.46 -7.82 20.80
CA MET A 92 -4.58 -6.78 20.23
C MET A 92 -4.33 -5.67 21.24
N GLN A 93 -5.36 -5.14 21.87
CA GLN A 93 -5.25 -4.09 22.89
C GLN A 93 -4.36 -4.54 24.05
N THR A 94 -4.60 -5.73 24.59
CA THR A 94 -3.80 -6.30 25.67
C THR A 94 -2.34 -6.41 25.28
N THR A 95 -2.05 -6.83 24.06
CA THR A 95 -0.70 -6.95 23.53
C THR A 95 -0.03 -5.56 23.43
N TYR A 96 -0.72 -4.59 22.87
CA TYR A 96 -0.18 -3.22 22.75
C TYR A 96 0.04 -2.56 24.11
N GLU A 97 -0.85 -2.77 25.08
CA GLU A 97 -0.64 -2.26 26.45
C GLU A 97 0.61 -2.87 27.09
N HIS A 98 0.82 -4.18 26.88
CA HIS A 98 1.98 -4.87 27.40
C HIS A 98 3.29 -4.40 26.76
N TYR A 99 3.28 -4.17 25.44
CA TYR A 99 4.45 -3.79 24.64
C TYR A 99 4.41 -2.34 24.14
N LYS A 100 3.75 -1.45 24.87
CA LYS A 100 3.57 -0.06 24.42
C LYS A 100 4.87 0.72 24.19
N LYS A 101 5.90 0.39 24.97
CA LYS A 101 7.22 1.03 24.84
C LYS A 101 7.90 0.59 23.53
N GLU A 102 7.87 -0.68 23.23
CA GLU A 102 8.40 -1.26 22.00
C GLU A 102 7.62 -0.76 20.78
N ALA A 103 6.31 -0.70 20.90
CA ALA A 103 5.45 -0.16 19.85
C ALA A 103 5.77 1.31 19.55
N ALA A 104 5.94 2.13 20.58
CA ALA A 104 6.37 3.53 20.42
C ALA A 104 7.76 3.66 19.80
N GLY A 105 8.64 2.68 19.99
CA GLY A 105 9.98 2.61 19.38
C GLY A 105 9.98 2.20 17.89
N PHE A 106 8.82 1.88 17.31
CA PHE A 106 8.74 1.44 15.93
C PHE A 106 8.92 2.59 14.93
N ALA A 107 9.98 2.53 14.13
CA ALA A 107 10.30 3.55 13.14
C ALA A 107 9.46 3.45 11.86
N GLY A 108 8.96 2.26 11.57
CA GLY A 108 8.14 1.96 10.41
C GLY A 108 8.65 0.77 9.61
N PRO A 109 7.93 0.39 8.54
CA PRO A 109 8.34 -0.68 7.65
C PRO A 109 9.31 -0.19 6.57
N ALA A 110 10.25 -1.06 6.19
CA ALA A 110 11.02 -0.99 4.97
C ALA A 110 10.66 -2.23 4.13
N CYS A 111 9.96 -2.01 3.04
CA CYS A 111 9.42 -3.09 2.22
C CYS A 111 10.20 -3.18 0.90
N ILE A 112 10.58 -4.39 0.54
CA ILE A 112 11.03 -4.74 -0.80
C ILE A 112 9.90 -5.55 -1.42
N ASP A 113 9.24 -4.96 -2.39
CA ASP A 113 8.12 -5.52 -3.13
C ASP A 113 8.57 -6.00 -4.51
N MET A 114 7.68 -6.60 -5.27
CA MET A 114 7.97 -7.09 -6.60
C MET A 114 6.85 -6.76 -7.57
N PHE A 115 7.15 -6.82 -8.86
CA PHE A 115 6.19 -6.69 -9.93
C PHE A 115 6.64 -7.51 -11.15
N GLY A 116 5.72 -7.69 -12.11
CA GLY A 116 5.99 -8.40 -13.36
C GLY A 116 5.70 -9.89 -13.30
N GLU A 117 5.03 -10.37 -12.25
CA GLU A 117 4.54 -11.74 -12.19
C GLU A 117 3.52 -12.00 -13.29
N GLU A 118 3.45 -13.24 -13.71
CA GLU A 118 2.45 -13.66 -14.70
C GLU A 118 1.03 -13.40 -14.17
N PRO A 119 0.20 -12.67 -14.95
CA PRO A 119 -1.17 -12.39 -14.57
C PRO A 119 -1.98 -13.67 -14.38
N PHE A 120 -2.73 -13.73 -13.29
CA PHE A 120 -3.57 -14.87 -12.96
C PHE A 120 -5.04 -14.45 -12.94
N GLU A 121 -5.87 -15.17 -13.70
CA GLU A 121 -7.33 -14.99 -13.71
C GLU A 121 -7.98 -16.12 -12.89
N PRO A 122 -8.53 -15.84 -11.69
CA PRO A 122 -9.10 -16.88 -10.85
C PRO A 122 -10.40 -17.42 -11.42
N VAL A 123 -10.64 -18.69 -11.20
CA VAL A 123 -11.92 -19.35 -11.49
C VAL A 123 -12.81 -19.24 -10.26
N ALA A 124 -13.95 -18.55 -10.38
CA ALA A 124 -14.94 -18.49 -9.31
C ALA A 124 -15.65 -19.86 -9.16
N LYS A 125 -15.71 -20.36 -7.92
CA LYS A 125 -16.40 -21.61 -7.58
C LYS A 125 -17.58 -21.35 -6.66
N GLU A 126 -18.65 -22.12 -6.81
CA GLU A 126 -19.85 -21.98 -5.98
C GLU A 126 -19.61 -22.45 -4.52
N THR A 127 -18.66 -23.37 -4.34
CA THR A 127 -18.38 -24.01 -3.04
C THR A 127 -17.51 -23.18 -2.12
N VAL A 128 -16.98 -22.02 -2.58
CA VAL A 128 -16.14 -21.14 -1.74
C VAL A 128 -16.99 -20.40 -0.71
N ALA A 129 -16.45 -20.20 0.48
CA ALA A 129 -17.07 -19.35 1.47
C ALA A 129 -17.15 -17.90 0.95
N LYS A 130 -18.25 -17.23 1.25
CA LYS A 130 -18.47 -15.82 0.93
C LYS A 130 -18.92 -15.08 2.18
N LEU A 131 -18.46 -13.87 2.33
CA LEU A 131 -18.96 -12.99 3.37
C LEU A 131 -20.41 -12.59 3.06
N SER A 132 -21.24 -12.56 4.09
CA SER A 132 -22.54 -11.90 4.01
C SER A 132 -22.37 -10.39 4.15
N GLU A 133 -23.35 -9.61 3.70
CA GLU A 133 -23.33 -8.13 3.83
C GLU A 133 -23.06 -7.70 5.28
N SER A 134 -23.70 -8.36 6.25
CA SER A 134 -23.46 -8.05 7.67
C SER A 134 -22.03 -8.40 8.13
N GLN A 135 -21.40 -9.40 7.55
CA GLN A 135 -19.99 -9.74 7.85
C GLN A 135 -19.03 -8.74 7.19
N GLU A 136 -19.33 -8.27 5.98
CA GLU A 136 -18.56 -7.20 5.34
C GLU A 136 -18.60 -5.92 6.16
N GLU A 137 -19.77 -5.50 6.64
CA GLU A 137 -19.91 -4.37 7.55
C GLU A 137 -19.12 -4.55 8.85
N MET A 138 -19.18 -5.74 9.45
CA MET A 138 -18.41 -6.04 10.66
C MET A 138 -16.90 -5.97 10.43
N ILE A 139 -16.40 -6.40 9.26
CA ILE A 139 -14.99 -6.29 8.89
C ILE A 139 -14.58 -4.82 8.76
N LEU A 140 -15.36 -4.01 8.07
CA LEU A 140 -15.09 -2.57 7.94
C LEU A 140 -14.99 -1.88 9.30
N GLN A 141 -15.92 -2.19 10.21
CA GLN A 141 -15.89 -1.67 11.58
C GLN A 141 -14.67 -2.17 12.35
N TYR A 142 -14.34 -3.44 12.21
CA TYR A 142 -13.16 -4.03 12.85
C TYR A 142 -11.87 -3.37 12.33
N ASP A 143 -11.70 -3.21 11.02
CA ASP A 143 -10.51 -2.62 10.40
C ASP A 143 -10.35 -1.15 10.82
N SER A 144 -11.44 -0.40 10.91
CA SER A 144 -11.43 0.96 11.42
C SER A 144 -10.96 1.01 12.88
N ARG A 145 -11.54 0.20 13.76
CA ARG A 145 -11.17 0.14 15.19
C ARG A 145 -9.74 -0.37 15.38
N GLN A 146 -9.31 -1.35 14.59
CA GLN A 146 -7.94 -1.84 14.57
C GLN A 146 -6.96 -0.73 14.20
N SER A 147 -7.23 0.02 13.15
CA SER A 147 -6.38 1.12 12.68
C SER A 147 -6.28 2.23 13.73
N GLN A 148 -7.39 2.62 14.34
CA GLN A 148 -7.40 3.59 15.43
C GLN A 148 -6.60 3.11 16.64
N MET A 149 -6.69 1.82 16.98
CA MET A 149 -5.91 1.22 18.05
C MET A 149 -4.42 1.25 17.73
N VAL A 150 -4.02 0.81 16.53
CA VAL A 150 -2.62 0.86 16.09
C VAL A 150 -2.07 2.28 16.19
N ASN A 151 -2.80 3.27 15.69
CA ASN A 151 -2.37 4.67 15.69
C ASN A 151 -2.24 5.27 17.10
N ARG A 152 -2.93 4.71 18.11
CA ARG A 152 -2.77 5.13 19.52
C ARG A 152 -1.39 4.78 20.06
N TYR A 153 -0.84 3.63 19.68
CA TYR A 153 0.46 3.12 20.19
C TYR A 153 1.62 3.41 19.24
N ILE A 154 1.34 3.42 17.95
CA ILE A 154 2.32 3.68 16.88
C ILE A 154 1.80 4.89 16.09
N LYS A 155 2.12 6.07 16.59
CA LYS A 155 1.62 7.31 16.00
C LYS A 155 2.12 7.51 14.58
N GLY A 156 1.21 7.84 13.68
CA GLY A 156 1.51 8.03 12.26
C GLY A 156 2.54 9.12 12.01
N GLU A 157 2.42 10.23 12.73
CA GLU A 157 3.31 11.38 12.65
C GLU A 157 4.74 11.10 13.16
N GLU A 158 4.93 10.04 13.94
CA GLU A 158 6.24 9.66 14.50
C GLU A 158 6.92 8.50 13.78
N ARG A 159 6.29 7.95 12.74
CA ARG A 159 6.86 6.84 11.96
C ARG A 159 7.07 7.25 10.51
N SER A 160 7.96 6.54 9.84
CA SER A 160 8.16 6.63 8.40
C SER A 160 7.95 5.27 7.74
N PHE A 161 8.06 5.22 6.44
CA PHE A 161 8.08 3.97 5.69
C PHE A 161 8.94 4.14 4.44
N THR A 162 9.34 3.04 3.86
CA THR A 162 9.86 3.00 2.48
C THR A 162 9.41 1.71 1.83
N ILE A 163 8.99 1.82 0.59
CA ILE A 163 8.60 0.67 -0.24
C ILE A 163 9.30 0.84 -1.57
N ILE A 164 10.05 -0.16 -1.98
CA ILE A 164 10.71 -0.20 -3.28
C ILE A 164 10.35 -1.51 -3.97
N ALA A 165 10.02 -1.46 -5.26
CA ALA A 165 9.67 -2.64 -6.03
C ALA A 165 10.71 -2.95 -7.09
N TYR A 166 10.93 -4.25 -7.30
CA TYR A 166 11.81 -4.78 -8.33
C TYR A 166 11.06 -5.75 -9.24
N PRO A 167 11.44 -5.86 -10.51
CA PRO A 167 10.87 -6.87 -11.37
C PRO A 167 11.29 -8.27 -10.96
N VAL A 168 10.46 -9.26 -11.30
CA VAL A 168 10.78 -10.69 -11.17
C VAL A 168 11.03 -11.31 -12.54
N PRO A 169 11.74 -12.47 -12.62
CA PRO A 169 12.07 -13.08 -13.92
C PRO A 169 10.87 -13.41 -14.80
N GLU A 170 9.71 -13.62 -14.21
CA GLU A 170 8.44 -13.87 -14.91
C GLU A 170 7.99 -12.70 -15.78
N ILE A 171 8.58 -11.52 -15.64
CA ILE A 171 8.31 -10.36 -16.51
C ILE A 171 8.70 -10.64 -17.97
N GLY A 172 9.58 -11.62 -18.20
CA GLY A 172 9.95 -12.11 -19.53
C GLY A 172 11.42 -11.96 -19.88
N GLU A 173 11.72 -12.17 -21.16
CA GLU A 173 13.10 -12.24 -21.68
C GLU A 173 13.95 -10.99 -21.41
N LYS A 174 13.33 -9.84 -21.23
CA LYS A 174 14.00 -8.57 -20.93
C LYS A 174 14.19 -8.30 -19.44
N TYR A 175 14.08 -9.32 -18.60
CA TYR A 175 14.17 -9.17 -17.15
C TYR A 175 15.42 -8.41 -16.69
N GLU A 176 16.59 -8.80 -17.15
CA GLU A 176 17.86 -8.17 -16.72
C GLU A 176 17.92 -6.70 -17.15
N GLU A 177 17.52 -6.39 -18.40
CA GLU A 177 17.46 -5.01 -18.91
C GLU A 177 16.51 -4.15 -18.07
N ILE A 178 15.33 -4.67 -17.76
CA ILE A 178 14.32 -3.98 -16.95
C ILE A 178 14.82 -3.82 -15.51
N PHE A 179 15.44 -4.83 -14.94
CA PHE A 179 15.99 -4.78 -13.57
C PHE A 179 17.07 -3.69 -13.46
N ASP A 180 18.01 -3.64 -14.37
CA ASP A 180 19.07 -2.63 -14.40
C ASP A 180 18.49 -1.22 -14.58
N GLU A 181 17.49 -1.07 -15.43
CA GLU A 181 16.80 0.21 -15.63
C GLU A 181 16.07 0.67 -14.36
N ILE A 182 15.40 -0.24 -13.64
CA ILE A 182 14.74 0.07 -12.36
C ILE A 182 15.79 0.52 -11.32
N ILE A 183 16.93 -0.16 -11.24
CA ILE A 183 18.03 0.29 -10.37
C ILE A 183 18.48 1.70 -10.75
N ARG A 184 18.68 1.96 -12.04
CA ARG A 184 19.13 3.26 -12.54
C ARG A 184 18.13 4.38 -12.21
N ILE A 185 16.84 4.12 -12.45
CA ILE A 185 15.77 5.09 -12.21
C ILE A 185 15.61 5.36 -10.72
N ASN A 186 15.72 4.34 -9.87
CA ASN A 186 15.57 4.49 -8.42
C ASN A 186 16.85 4.97 -7.71
N THR A 187 17.97 5.10 -8.42
CA THR A 187 19.21 5.70 -7.89
C THR A 187 19.17 7.22 -8.10
N LEU A 188 18.11 7.87 -7.67
CA LEU A 188 17.92 9.31 -7.74
C LEU A 188 18.43 10.00 -6.47
N ASP A 189 18.87 11.26 -6.62
CA ASP A 189 19.03 12.14 -5.48
C ASP A 189 17.65 12.51 -4.93
N ALA A 190 17.31 11.92 -3.78
CA ALA A 190 16.01 12.10 -3.14
C ALA A 190 15.70 13.60 -2.87
N LYS A 191 16.71 14.42 -2.56
CA LYS A 191 16.52 15.87 -2.33
C LYS A 191 16.18 16.63 -3.62
N VAL A 192 16.76 16.22 -4.73
CA VAL A 192 16.43 16.81 -6.04
C VAL A 192 15.02 16.40 -6.44
N TYR A 193 14.68 15.12 -6.25
CA TYR A 193 13.37 14.61 -6.59
C TYR A 193 12.25 15.22 -5.74
N GLU A 194 12.49 15.37 -4.44
CA GLU A 194 11.58 16.07 -3.51
C GLU A 194 11.28 17.50 -3.98
N LYS A 195 12.29 18.23 -4.49
CA LYS A 195 12.10 19.59 -5.04
C LYS A 195 11.26 19.58 -6.32
N VAL A 196 11.45 18.60 -7.18
CA VAL A 196 10.62 18.45 -8.40
C VAL A 196 9.17 18.21 -8.02
N GLN A 197 8.92 17.32 -7.07
CA GLN A 197 7.58 17.04 -6.55
C GLN A 197 6.98 18.27 -5.87
N GLN A 198 7.78 19.03 -5.11
CA GLN A 198 7.30 20.27 -4.48
C GLN A 198 6.86 21.31 -5.51
N THR A 199 7.60 21.46 -6.62
CA THR A 199 7.17 22.35 -7.70
C THR A 199 5.81 21.96 -8.28
N LEU A 200 5.53 20.66 -8.36
CA LEU A 200 4.21 20.17 -8.77
C LEU A 200 3.14 20.51 -7.73
N ILE A 201 3.43 20.30 -6.44
CA ILE A 201 2.53 20.64 -5.33
C ILE A 201 2.21 22.14 -5.35
N ASP A 202 3.22 22.99 -5.47
CA ASP A 202 3.05 24.45 -5.48
C ASP A 202 2.12 24.90 -6.63
N ALA A 203 2.15 24.19 -7.75
CA ALA A 203 1.23 24.43 -8.86
C ALA A 203 -0.19 23.91 -8.60
N LEU A 204 -0.31 22.73 -7.99
CA LEU A 204 -1.60 22.11 -7.67
C LEU A 204 -2.35 22.85 -6.54
N ASP A 205 -1.63 23.40 -5.57
CA ASP A 205 -2.19 24.18 -4.46
C ASP A 205 -2.87 25.49 -4.93
N GLN A 206 -2.58 25.97 -6.16
CA GLN A 206 -3.27 27.11 -6.77
C GLN A 206 -4.61 26.71 -7.41
N GLY A 207 -4.91 25.40 -7.49
CA GLY A 207 -6.09 24.88 -8.16
C GLY A 207 -7.23 24.58 -7.20
N GLU A 208 -8.47 24.70 -7.68
CA GLU A 208 -9.66 24.27 -6.94
C GLU A 208 -10.06 22.84 -7.29
N TYR A 209 -9.66 22.37 -8.46
CA TYR A 209 -9.94 21.02 -8.95
C TYR A 209 -8.87 20.55 -9.94
N VAL A 210 -8.80 19.25 -10.14
CA VAL A 210 -7.98 18.61 -11.18
C VAL A 210 -8.90 17.98 -12.21
N HIS A 211 -8.75 18.38 -13.47
CA HIS A 211 -9.49 17.78 -14.58
C HIS A 211 -8.63 16.73 -15.29
N ILE A 212 -9.07 15.49 -15.28
CA ILE A 212 -8.35 14.36 -15.85
C ILE A 212 -9.04 13.94 -17.15
N LEU A 213 -8.34 14.08 -18.27
CA LEU A 213 -8.80 13.67 -19.58
C LEU A 213 -8.00 12.45 -20.10
N GLY A 214 -8.72 11.42 -20.49
CA GLY A 214 -8.14 10.24 -21.12
C GLY A 214 -7.68 10.53 -22.56
N THR A 215 -6.62 9.84 -23.00
CA THR A 215 -6.08 9.91 -24.36
C THR A 215 -5.99 8.51 -24.97
N ASN A 216 -5.67 8.42 -26.25
CA ASN A 216 -5.44 7.14 -26.95
C ASN A 216 -6.58 6.13 -26.81
N GLY A 217 -7.83 6.59 -26.90
CA GLY A 217 -9.02 5.74 -26.80
C GLY A 217 -9.50 5.52 -25.35
N ASN A 218 -8.78 5.99 -24.34
CA ASN A 218 -9.31 6.07 -22.98
C ASN A 218 -10.36 7.19 -22.91
N ARG A 219 -11.50 6.91 -22.27
CA ARG A 219 -12.66 7.82 -22.21
C ARG A 219 -12.83 8.43 -20.82
N THR A 220 -11.77 8.52 -20.06
CA THR A 220 -11.79 9.23 -18.76
C THR A 220 -12.07 10.70 -19.03
N ASP A 221 -13.02 11.24 -18.29
CA ASP A 221 -13.36 12.65 -18.20
C ASP A 221 -13.84 12.89 -16.77
N LEU A 222 -12.92 13.26 -15.90
CA LEU A 222 -13.10 13.26 -14.46
C LEU A 222 -12.62 14.57 -13.84
N ASN A 223 -13.52 15.27 -13.17
CA ASN A 223 -13.19 16.40 -12.31
C ASN A 223 -13.05 15.94 -10.87
N VAL A 224 -11.89 16.15 -10.29
CA VAL A 224 -11.54 15.83 -8.90
C VAL A 224 -11.50 17.11 -8.09
N GLN A 225 -12.42 17.27 -7.18
CA GLN A 225 -12.50 18.45 -6.32
C GLN A 225 -11.41 18.40 -5.25
N LEU A 226 -10.66 19.49 -5.11
CA LEU A 226 -9.63 19.65 -4.07
C LEU A 226 -10.22 20.34 -2.83
N HIS A 227 -9.61 20.09 -1.67
CA HIS A 227 -9.91 20.86 -0.47
C HIS A 227 -9.43 22.29 -0.63
N PRO A 228 -10.25 23.31 -0.27
CA PRO A 228 -9.83 24.69 -0.35
C PRO A 228 -8.71 24.98 0.67
N LEU A 229 -7.73 25.75 0.25
CA LEU A 229 -6.67 26.29 1.10
C LEU A 229 -6.99 27.75 1.46
N ASN A 230 -6.73 28.16 2.69
CA ASN A 230 -6.85 29.56 3.09
C ASN A 230 -5.67 30.40 2.60
N ASP A 231 -4.48 29.82 2.61
CA ASP A 231 -3.25 30.48 2.16
C ASP A 231 -2.35 29.46 1.41
N PRO A 232 -2.52 29.30 0.08
CA PRO A 232 -1.74 28.34 -0.70
C PRO A 232 -0.22 28.56 -0.65
N ALA A 233 0.23 29.74 -0.20
CA ALA A 233 1.66 30.00 -0.01
C ALA A 233 2.24 29.40 1.28
N LYS A 234 1.38 28.96 2.21
CA LYS A 234 1.79 28.43 3.52
C LYS A 234 1.18 27.08 3.86
N GLU A 235 0.16 26.69 3.13
CA GLU A 235 -0.60 25.47 3.38
C GLU A 235 -0.59 24.59 2.14
N THR A 236 -0.64 23.28 2.33
CA THR A 236 -0.85 22.31 1.27
C THR A 236 -1.71 21.17 1.76
N ILE A 237 -2.48 20.61 0.85
CA ILE A 237 -3.23 19.36 1.07
C ILE A 237 -2.52 18.16 0.45
N PHE A 238 -1.38 18.36 -0.18
CA PHE A 238 -0.63 17.32 -0.85
C PHE A 238 0.53 16.82 -0.01
N GLU A 239 0.75 15.52 -0.06
CA GLU A 239 1.94 14.88 0.50
C GLU A 239 3.04 14.80 -0.57
N ASN A 240 4.23 15.23 -0.20
CA ASN A 240 5.45 15.06 -0.96
C ASN A 240 6.15 13.79 -0.49
N CYS A 241 5.82 12.65 -1.09
CA CYS A 241 6.33 11.36 -0.68
C CYS A 241 7.43 10.89 -1.64
N VAL A 242 8.63 10.61 -1.12
CA VAL A 242 9.78 10.06 -1.87
C VAL A 242 10.12 8.64 -1.42
N ALA A 243 9.13 7.88 -0.96
CA ALA A 243 9.34 6.60 -0.30
C ALA A 243 8.34 5.50 -0.69
N ASP A 244 7.41 5.79 -1.57
CA ASP A 244 6.40 4.82 -1.99
C ASP A 244 6.86 3.97 -3.20
N VAL A 245 6.14 2.90 -3.46
CA VAL A 245 6.46 1.82 -4.41
C VAL A 245 6.51 2.25 -5.88
N ASN A 246 6.18 3.47 -6.20
CA ASN A 246 6.21 4.01 -7.56
C ASN A 246 7.61 3.95 -8.20
N ILE A 247 7.67 4.00 -9.50
CA ILE A 247 8.91 3.98 -10.28
C ILE A 247 8.98 5.26 -11.13
N PRO A 248 9.88 6.19 -10.79
CA PRO A 248 10.80 6.19 -9.64
C PRO A 248 10.07 6.23 -8.29
N VAL A 249 10.78 5.81 -7.24
CA VAL A 249 10.23 5.78 -5.88
C VAL A 249 9.76 7.15 -5.45
N GLY A 250 8.48 7.29 -5.23
CA GLY A 250 7.86 8.52 -4.74
C GLY A 250 6.61 8.94 -5.52
N GLU A 251 5.84 9.81 -4.89
CA GLU A 251 4.59 10.32 -5.45
C GLU A 251 4.17 11.63 -4.80
N VAL A 252 3.32 12.36 -5.49
CA VAL A 252 2.52 13.46 -4.95
C VAL A 252 1.09 12.99 -4.86
N PHE A 253 0.50 13.01 -3.68
CA PHE A 253 -0.87 12.54 -3.50
C PHE A 253 -1.66 13.40 -2.52
N THR A 254 -2.98 13.32 -2.62
CA THR A 254 -3.94 13.94 -1.70
C THR A 254 -5.20 13.10 -1.58
N SER A 255 -5.98 13.35 -0.54
CA SER A 255 -7.35 12.85 -0.44
C SER A 255 -8.30 13.91 -0.98
N PRO A 256 -9.02 13.65 -2.08
CA PRO A 256 -9.91 14.64 -2.68
C PRO A 256 -11.20 14.84 -1.86
N VAL A 257 -11.91 15.93 -2.12
CA VAL A 257 -13.28 16.11 -1.65
C VAL A 257 -14.22 15.28 -2.51
N LEU A 258 -14.97 14.37 -1.90
CA LEU A 258 -15.92 13.54 -2.65
C LEU A 258 -17.10 14.37 -3.18
N GLU A 259 -17.60 15.32 -2.38
CA GLU A 259 -18.61 16.26 -2.82
C GLU A 259 -18.02 17.22 -3.87
N GLY A 260 -18.63 17.27 -5.06
CA GLY A 260 -18.11 18.03 -6.19
C GLY A 260 -17.21 17.23 -7.13
N THR A 261 -16.61 16.13 -6.70
CA THR A 261 -15.91 15.21 -7.60
C THR A 261 -16.93 14.48 -8.47
N ASN A 262 -16.78 14.57 -9.79
CA ASN A 262 -17.74 13.99 -10.73
C ASN A 262 -17.09 13.66 -12.06
N GLY A 263 -17.73 12.77 -12.83
CA GLY A 263 -17.30 12.42 -14.17
C GLY A 263 -17.22 10.92 -14.41
N VAL A 264 -16.36 10.53 -15.34
CA VAL A 264 -16.19 9.15 -15.80
C VAL A 264 -14.72 8.75 -15.67
N LEU A 265 -14.45 7.67 -14.97
CA LEU A 265 -13.18 6.97 -14.99
C LEU A 265 -13.29 5.73 -15.88
N HIS A 266 -12.59 5.73 -17.02
CA HIS A 266 -12.55 4.57 -17.92
C HIS A 266 -11.35 3.70 -17.60
N VAL A 267 -11.63 2.51 -17.08
CA VAL A 267 -10.63 1.48 -16.79
C VAL A 267 -10.87 0.28 -17.70
N SER A 268 -9.88 -0.08 -18.50
CA SER A 268 -9.98 -1.22 -19.44
C SER A 268 -9.59 -2.55 -18.78
N LYS A 269 -8.71 -2.51 -17.79
CA LYS A 269 -8.26 -3.66 -17.01
C LYS A 269 -8.02 -3.23 -15.58
N VAL A 270 -8.37 -4.08 -14.64
CA VAL A 270 -8.10 -3.87 -13.21
C VAL A 270 -7.27 -5.03 -12.70
N TYR A 271 -6.19 -4.70 -12.01
CA TYR A 271 -5.39 -5.65 -11.24
C TYR A 271 -5.72 -5.43 -9.77
N LEU A 272 -6.31 -6.42 -9.14
CA LEU A 272 -6.57 -6.41 -7.70
C LEU A 272 -5.69 -7.48 -7.06
N ASN A 273 -4.73 -7.04 -6.25
CA ASN A 273 -3.81 -7.95 -5.55
C ASN A 273 -3.13 -8.95 -6.50
N GLU A 274 -2.52 -8.44 -7.58
CA GLU A 274 -1.89 -9.22 -8.66
C GLU A 274 -2.85 -10.13 -9.46
N LEU A 275 -4.15 -10.05 -9.19
CA LEU A 275 -5.16 -10.72 -10.00
C LEU A 275 -5.63 -9.81 -11.13
N GLN A 276 -5.57 -10.34 -12.35
CA GLN A 276 -6.12 -9.65 -13.50
C GLN A 276 -7.62 -9.95 -13.62
N TYR A 277 -8.46 -8.95 -13.42
CA TYR A 277 -9.87 -9.03 -13.74
C TYR A 277 -10.08 -8.54 -15.18
N ARG A 278 -10.42 -9.44 -16.07
CA ARG A 278 -10.96 -9.07 -17.39
C ARG A 278 -12.45 -8.86 -17.22
N ASP A 279 -12.88 -7.62 -17.17
CA ASP A 279 -14.29 -7.37 -17.30
C ASP A 279 -14.70 -7.45 -18.80
N ARG A 280 -15.59 -8.37 -19.09
CA ARG A 280 -16.23 -8.46 -20.40
C ARG A 280 -17.25 -7.33 -20.64
N ARG A 281 -17.62 -6.60 -19.61
CA ARG A 281 -18.46 -5.39 -19.67
C ARG A 281 -17.56 -4.19 -19.39
N ARG A 282 -17.45 -3.30 -20.36
CA ARG A 282 -16.71 -2.04 -20.22
C ARG A 282 -17.25 -1.28 -19.02
N HIS A 283 -16.58 -1.33 -17.87
CA HIS A 283 -16.99 -0.57 -16.69
C HIS A 283 -16.64 0.89 -16.90
N ILE A 284 -17.68 1.65 -17.07
CA ILE A 284 -17.67 3.09 -16.88
C ILE A 284 -18.11 3.27 -15.42
N LEU A 285 -17.17 3.52 -14.52
CA LEU A 285 -17.51 3.95 -13.18
C LEU A 285 -18.06 5.38 -13.29
N LYS A 286 -19.38 5.49 -13.26
CA LYS A 286 -20.03 6.81 -13.11
C LYS A 286 -20.04 7.12 -11.62
N TRP A 287 -19.20 8.05 -11.21
CA TRP A 287 -19.26 8.63 -9.88
C TRP A 287 -20.42 9.64 -9.84
N HIS A 288 -21.57 9.18 -9.41
CA HIS A 288 -22.59 10.06 -8.88
C HIS A 288 -22.43 9.99 -7.37
N GLY A 289 -22.11 11.11 -6.75
CA GLY A 289 -21.76 11.25 -5.34
C GLY A 289 -22.25 10.08 -4.46
N ILE A 290 -21.31 9.37 -3.88
CA ILE A 290 -21.63 8.33 -2.90
C ILE A 290 -22.29 9.06 -1.74
N ARG A 291 -23.58 8.82 -1.53
CA ARG A 291 -24.19 9.08 -0.22
C ARG A 291 -23.64 8.00 0.72
N VAL A 292 -22.78 8.41 1.64
CA VAL A 292 -22.39 7.61 2.81
C VAL A 292 -23.59 7.50 3.72
#